data_b2894b59c12fb97236e59030d0b91007
#
_entry.id   b2894b59c12fb97236e59030d0b91007
#
_cell.length_a   1.000
_cell.length_b   1.000
_cell.length_c   1.000
_cell.angle_alpha   90.00
_cell.angle_beta   90.00
_cell.angle_gamma   90.00
#
_symmetry.space_group_name_H-M   'P 1'
#
loop_
_entity.id
_entity.type
_entity.pdbx_description
1 polymer ?
#
loop_
_entity_poly.entity_id
_entity_poly.type
_entity_poly.pdbx_seq_one_letter_code
_entity_poly.pdbx_strand_id
1 'polypeptide(L)'
;MTRQNPVVAGVNLGHDGGAAVLTATGMIAISEERLNRTRYSPGWQASLLYCLRAADLALADIDLIAFSGIGHTPPALDEVGLAHLGVDQARTLPVDHHLAHAYSAYCLSGFTNATVLVVDGGGNNGDTETFYTAGPDGIHRVGGNPPGRPRAGGIGATYEAFTNHLGWREQEAGKTMALAAYGDPHAYLAPLFDVAGTAVHGRLTGTHAAGVADLGLRTGLRPRTSPRLRPVRLAPPHRRTPAPPSGHRLLRPHLQRHRDRTSATPRPALRTP
;
A
#
# COMPACT_ATOMS: atom_id res chain seq x y z
N MET A 1 15.50 -6.19 30.99
CA MET A 1 16.66 -6.37 30.06
C MET A 1 16.13 -6.17 28.66
N THR A 2 16.53 -5.08 27.98
CA THR A 2 16.21 -4.87 26.57
C THR A 2 16.96 -5.90 25.74
N ARG A 3 16.24 -6.65 24.90
CA ARG A 3 16.86 -7.56 23.90
C ARG A 3 17.86 -6.75 23.07
N GLN A 4 19.03 -7.30 22.77
CA GLN A 4 20.02 -6.67 21.90
C GLN A 4 19.48 -6.39 20.48
N ASN A 5 18.47 -7.15 20.05
CA ASN A 5 17.76 -7.00 18.77
C ASN A 5 16.26 -7.07 19.05
N PRO A 6 15.58 -5.94 19.18
CA PRO A 6 14.15 -5.91 19.46
C PRO A 6 13.34 -6.44 18.26
N VAL A 7 12.25 -7.14 18.55
CA VAL A 7 11.23 -7.50 17.58
C VAL A 7 10.22 -6.37 17.50
N VAL A 8 10.09 -5.76 16.34
CA VAL A 8 9.16 -4.64 16.12
C VAL A 8 8.10 -5.03 15.11
N ALA A 9 6.84 -4.84 15.46
CA ALA A 9 5.74 -4.94 14.52
C ALA A 9 5.28 -3.55 14.07
N GLY A 10 4.93 -3.42 12.80
CA GLY A 10 4.26 -2.26 12.24
C GLY A 10 2.89 -2.65 11.73
N VAL A 11 1.85 -1.85 12.01
CA VAL A 11 0.49 -2.07 11.50
C VAL A 11 -0.05 -0.81 10.83
N ASN A 12 -0.65 -0.98 9.65
CA ASN A 12 -1.36 0.07 8.94
C ASN A 12 -2.87 -0.10 9.15
N LEU A 13 -3.52 0.98 9.59
CA LEU A 13 -4.94 1.05 9.89
C LEU A 13 -5.68 1.77 8.75
N GLY A 14 -6.85 1.30 8.39
CA GLY A 14 -7.67 1.91 7.35
C GLY A 14 -7.75 1.05 6.10
N HIS A 15 -8.04 1.68 4.94
CA HIS A 15 -7.97 0.98 3.65
C HIS A 15 -6.53 0.58 3.35
N ASP A 16 -6.32 -0.49 2.59
CA ASP A 16 -4.99 -1.06 2.32
C ASP A 16 -4.26 -1.49 3.61
N GLY A 17 -5.04 -2.00 4.56
CA GLY A 17 -4.51 -2.48 5.83
C GLY A 17 -3.47 -3.58 5.66
N GLY A 18 -2.60 -3.69 6.64
CA GLY A 18 -1.55 -4.68 6.62
C GLY A 18 -0.63 -4.62 7.83
N ALA A 19 0.31 -5.55 7.89
CA ALA A 19 1.31 -5.58 8.94
C ALA A 19 2.69 -5.97 8.44
N ALA A 20 3.70 -5.59 9.21
CA ALA A 20 5.08 -6.01 9.04
C ALA A 20 5.67 -6.42 10.40
N VAL A 21 6.61 -7.35 10.40
CA VAL A 21 7.42 -7.73 11.56
C VAL A 21 8.88 -7.63 11.19
N LEU A 22 9.62 -6.82 11.94
CA LEU A 22 11.05 -6.62 11.79
C LEU A 22 11.78 -7.38 12.91
N THR A 23 12.77 -8.18 12.51
CA THR A 23 13.65 -8.96 13.39
C THR A 23 15.10 -8.69 13.05
N ALA A 24 16.02 -9.24 13.83
CA ALA A 24 17.45 -9.19 13.52
C ALA A 24 17.82 -9.83 12.16
N THR A 25 17.01 -10.74 11.65
CA THR A 25 17.28 -11.48 10.41
C THR A 25 16.61 -10.86 9.18
N GLY A 26 15.73 -9.88 9.37
CA GLY A 26 15.04 -9.19 8.27
C GLY A 26 13.60 -8.82 8.59
N MET A 27 12.89 -8.39 7.57
CA MET A 27 11.50 -7.93 7.65
C MET A 27 10.57 -8.84 6.83
N ILE A 28 9.43 -9.18 7.42
CA ILE A 28 8.32 -9.86 6.76
C ILE A 28 7.12 -8.91 6.77
N ALA A 29 6.50 -8.69 5.62
CA ALA A 29 5.35 -7.80 5.49
C ALA A 29 4.31 -8.38 4.52
N ILE A 30 3.03 -8.11 4.80
CA ILE A 30 1.92 -8.49 3.91
C ILE A 30 0.71 -7.56 4.15
N SER A 31 -0.05 -7.29 3.08
CA SER A 31 -1.33 -6.60 3.20
C SER A 31 -2.49 -7.58 3.36
N GLU A 32 -3.54 -7.15 4.06
CA GLU A 32 -4.77 -7.94 4.27
C GLU A 32 -5.39 -8.42 2.95
N GLU A 33 -5.38 -7.59 1.91
CA GLU A 33 -5.95 -7.96 0.60
C GLU A 33 -5.28 -9.19 -0.04
N ARG A 34 -4.03 -9.48 0.31
CA ARG A 34 -3.32 -10.67 -0.18
C ARG A 34 -3.83 -11.94 0.46
N LEU A 35 -4.32 -11.83 1.69
CA LEU A 35 -4.84 -12.94 2.48
C LEU A 35 -6.31 -13.21 2.18
N ASN A 36 -7.14 -12.16 2.17
CA ASN A 36 -8.59 -12.26 2.05
C ASN A 36 -9.13 -12.04 0.62
N ARG A 37 -8.27 -11.63 -0.34
CA ARG A 37 -8.61 -11.35 -1.74
C ARG A 37 -9.63 -10.22 -1.93
N THR A 38 -9.78 -9.37 -0.92
CA THR A 38 -10.63 -8.18 -0.98
C THR A 38 -9.76 -6.96 -1.19
N ARG A 39 -9.91 -6.31 -2.34
CA ARG A 39 -9.14 -5.11 -2.68
C ARG A 39 -9.44 -3.97 -1.72
N TYR A 40 -8.43 -3.21 -1.34
CA TYR A 40 -8.52 -2.13 -0.34
C TYR A 40 -9.07 -2.60 1.01
N SER A 41 -8.82 -3.85 1.36
CA SER A 41 -9.30 -4.41 2.61
C SER A 41 -8.76 -3.65 3.81
N PRO A 42 -9.61 -3.20 4.71
CA PRO A 42 -9.18 -2.74 6.01
C PRO A 42 -8.74 -3.92 6.89
N GLY A 43 -8.07 -3.60 7.98
CA GLY A 43 -7.63 -4.59 8.95
C GLY A 43 -6.13 -4.84 8.90
N TRP A 44 -5.65 -5.56 9.88
CA TRP A 44 -4.22 -5.84 10.07
C TRP A 44 -3.98 -7.15 10.82
N GLN A 45 -5.03 -7.72 11.42
CA GLN A 45 -4.93 -8.85 12.34
C GLN A 45 -4.43 -10.11 11.64
N ALA A 46 -5.01 -10.44 10.48
CA ALA A 46 -4.58 -11.62 9.72
C ALA A 46 -3.17 -11.42 9.17
N SER A 47 -2.84 -10.21 8.73
CA SER A 47 -1.50 -9.84 8.27
C SER A 47 -0.45 -9.97 9.38
N LEU A 48 -0.74 -9.48 10.59
CA LEU A 48 0.17 -9.62 11.72
C LEU A 48 0.39 -11.08 12.09
N LEU A 49 -0.69 -11.87 12.19
CA LEU A 49 -0.60 -13.30 12.48
C LEU A 49 0.19 -14.06 11.41
N TYR A 50 0.03 -13.69 10.14
CA TYR A 50 0.83 -14.26 9.06
C TYR A 50 2.32 -13.96 9.24
N CYS A 51 2.67 -12.68 9.48
CA CYS A 51 4.06 -12.27 9.68
C CYS A 51 4.71 -12.96 10.88
N LEU A 52 3.99 -13.07 12.00
CA LEU A 52 4.47 -13.76 13.19
C LEU A 52 4.74 -15.25 12.93
N ARG A 53 3.79 -15.94 12.28
CA ARG A 53 3.97 -17.35 11.92
C ARG A 53 5.16 -17.56 10.97
N ALA A 54 5.32 -16.67 10.00
CA ALA A 54 6.41 -16.74 9.05
C ALA A 54 7.79 -16.45 9.69
N ALA A 55 7.81 -15.73 10.81
CA ALA A 55 9.00 -15.45 11.60
C ALA A 55 9.23 -16.48 12.74
N ASP A 56 8.33 -17.45 12.91
CA ASP A 56 8.30 -18.39 14.04
C ASP A 56 8.26 -17.67 15.41
N LEU A 57 7.37 -16.66 15.51
CA LEU A 57 7.19 -15.82 16.68
C LEU A 57 5.75 -15.87 17.20
N ALA A 58 5.60 -15.67 18.49
CA ALA A 58 4.33 -15.40 19.15
C ALA A 58 4.12 -13.89 19.34
N LEU A 59 2.88 -13.46 19.61
CA LEU A 59 2.55 -12.06 19.92
C LEU A 59 3.33 -11.54 21.15
N ALA A 60 3.60 -12.42 22.11
CA ALA A 60 4.38 -12.10 23.30
C ALA A 60 5.84 -11.74 23.02
N ASP A 61 6.38 -12.19 21.88
CA ASP A 61 7.77 -11.93 21.50
C ASP A 61 7.99 -10.52 20.93
N ILE A 62 6.91 -9.80 20.59
CA ILE A 62 7.01 -8.42 20.09
C ILE A 62 7.39 -7.49 21.22
N ASP A 63 8.46 -6.73 21.05
CA ASP A 63 8.90 -5.71 22.01
C ASP A 63 8.18 -4.38 21.82
N LEU A 64 7.84 -4.01 20.56
CA LEU A 64 7.16 -2.75 20.22
C LEU A 64 6.22 -2.97 19.02
N ILE A 65 5.02 -2.37 19.10
CA ILE A 65 4.09 -2.26 17.98
C ILE A 65 3.96 -0.80 17.58
N ALA A 66 4.47 -0.44 16.41
CA ALA A 66 4.21 0.84 15.78
C ALA A 66 2.93 0.75 14.95
N PHE A 67 2.06 1.75 15.05
CA PHE A 67 0.84 1.77 14.24
C PHE A 67 0.57 3.15 13.66
N SER A 68 0.03 3.15 12.44
CA SER A 68 -0.31 4.37 11.72
C SER A 68 -1.68 4.22 11.05
N GLY A 69 -2.37 5.33 10.91
CA GLY A 69 -3.66 5.43 10.24
C GLY A 69 -3.99 6.86 9.90
N ILE A 70 -5.01 7.07 9.06
CA ILE A 70 -5.47 8.40 8.67
C ILE A 70 -6.50 8.89 9.70
N GLY A 71 -6.33 10.11 10.16
CA GLY A 71 -7.22 10.78 11.12
C GLY A 71 -6.63 12.07 11.65
N HIS A 72 -7.37 12.80 12.49
CA HIS A 72 -6.90 14.06 13.07
C HIS A 72 -5.80 13.86 14.13
N THR A 73 -5.82 12.71 14.78
CA THR A 73 -4.80 12.27 15.75
C THR A 73 -4.51 10.80 15.50
N PRO A 74 -3.32 10.31 15.86
CA PRO A 74 -3.09 8.88 15.88
C PRO A 74 -4.19 8.20 16.70
N PRO A 75 -4.83 7.14 16.19
CA PRO A 75 -5.93 6.48 16.87
C PRO A 75 -5.49 5.95 18.26
N ALA A 76 -6.41 5.98 19.21
CA ALA A 76 -6.17 5.40 20.53
C ALA A 76 -6.03 3.87 20.43
N LEU A 77 -5.35 3.27 21.41
CA LEU A 77 -5.11 1.83 21.46
C LEU A 77 -6.40 1.00 21.37
N ASP A 78 -7.46 1.47 22.04
CA ASP A 78 -8.75 0.79 22.06
C ASP A 78 -9.46 0.84 20.70
N GLU A 79 -9.29 1.94 19.96
CA GLU A 79 -9.87 2.10 18.63
C GLU A 79 -9.24 1.17 17.58
N VAL A 80 -7.99 0.78 17.80
CA VAL A 80 -7.27 -0.13 16.89
C VAL A 80 -7.39 -1.60 17.26
N GLY A 81 -8.04 -1.91 18.38
CA GLY A 81 -8.28 -3.27 18.84
C GLY A 81 -7.04 -4.00 19.38
N LEU A 82 -5.95 -3.29 19.67
CA LEU A 82 -4.73 -3.86 20.24
C LEU A 82 -4.94 -4.29 21.70
N ALA A 83 -5.77 -3.56 22.44
CA ALA A 83 -6.12 -3.90 23.81
C ALA A 83 -6.78 -5.28 23.93
N HIS A 84 -7.62 -5.66 22.97
CA HIS A 84 -8.28 -6.97 22.93
C HIS A 84 -7.30 -8.13 22.71
N LEU A 85 -6.11 -7.85 22.18
CA LEU A 85 -5.04 -8.83 22.02
C LEU A 85 -4.14 -8.93 23.25
N GLY A 86 -4.45 -8.21 24.33
CA GLY A 86 -3.61 -8.16 25.53
C GLY A 86 -2.30 -7.41 25.34
N VAL A 87 -2.24 -6.51 24.35
CA VAL A 87 -1.06 -5.66 24.11
C VAL A 87 -1.11 -4.51 25.12
N ASP A 88 -0.04 -4.38 25.90
CA ASP A 88 0.13 -3.26 26.83
C ASP A 88 0.40 -1.96 26.06
N GLN A 89 -0.22 -0.86 26.50
CA GLN A 89 0.00 0.47 25.92
C GLN A 89 1.48 0.88 25.96
N ALA A 90 2.23 0.45 26.97
CA ALA A 90 3.68 0.70 27.05
C ALA A 90 4.49 0.09 25.90
N ARG A 91 3.90 -0.87 25.18
CA ARG A 91 4.51 -1.55 24.03
C ARG A 91 4.02 -1.01 22.68
N THR A 92 3.31 0.11 22.67
CA THR A 92 2.73 0.67 21.45
C THR A 92 3.24 2.07 21.16
N LEU A 93 3.41 2.37 19.88
CA LEU A 93 3.88 3.66 19.37
C LEU A 93 2.98 4.13 18.25
N PRO A 94 2.13 5.14 18.48
CA PRO A 94 1.41 5.79 17.38
C PRO A 94 2.39 6.60 16.53
N VAL A 95 2.30 6.43 15.21
CA VAL A 95 3.14 7.12 14.23
C VAL A 95 2.24 7.95 13.33
N ASP A 96 2.61 9.21 13.14
CA ASP A 96 1.94 10.08 12.18
C ASP A 96 1.97 9.48 10.77
N HIS A 97 0.87 9.61 10.00
CA HIS A 97 0.70 8.98 8.72
C HIS A 97 1.78 9.39 7.71
N HIS A 98 2.03 10.69 7.55
CA HIS A 98 3.07 11.17 6.64
C HIS A 98 4.48 10.83 7.13
N LEU A 99 4.68 10.81 8.45
CA LEU A 99 5.96 10.37 9.01
C LEU A 99 6.20 8.88 8.72
N ALA A 100 5.16 8.04 8.79
CA ALA A 100 5.26 6.62 8.42
C ALA A 100 5.64 6.45 6.94
N HIS A 101 5.05 7.24 6.03
CA HIS A 101 5.46 7.29 4.63
C HIS A 101 6.92 7.72 4.47
N ALA A 102 7.35 8.74 5.20
CA ALA A 102 8.72 9.22 5.14
C ALA A 102 9.73 8.17 5.61
N TYR A 103 9.44 7.46 6.71
CA TYR A 103 10.27 6.34 7.17
C TYR A 103 10.33 5.22 6.14
N SER A 104 9.20 4.83 5.55
CA SER A 104 9.16 3.75 4.57
C SER A 104 10.01 4.06 3.33
N ALA A 105 9.99 5.29 2.86
CA ALA A 105 10.79 5.73 1.72
C ALA A 105 12.28 5.82 2.07
N TYR A 106 12.61 6.48 3.18
CA TYR A 106 14.00 6.75 3.58
C TYR A 106 14.74 5.46 3.95
N CYS A 107 14.16 4.63 4.83
CA CYS A 107 14.83 3.42 5.31
C CYS A 107 15.14 2.39 4.19
N LEU A 108 14.38 2.43 3.09
CA LEU A 108 14.61 1.54 1.95
C LEU A 108 15.43 2.19 0.82
N SER A 109 15.74 3.48 0.91
CA SER A 109 16.42 4.22 -0.16
C SER A 109 17.92 3.96 -0.26
N GLY A 110 18.55 3.56 0.84
CA GLY A 110 20.01 3.46 0.95
C GLY A 110 20.73 4.81 1.09
N PHE A 111 20.02 5.94 1.15
CA PHE A 111 20.64 7.25 1.38
C PHE A 111 21.04 7.44 2.85
N THR A 112 22.21 8.02 3.09
CA THR A 112 22.62 8.41 4.45
C THR A 112 21.93 9.70 4.89
N ASN A 113 21.76 10.65 3.97
CA ASN A 113 21.02 11.89 4.19
C ASN A 113 20.10 12.11 2.99
N ALA A 114 18.88 12.56 3.25
CA ALA A 114 17.88 12.80 2.21
C ALA A 114 16.93 13.93 2.58
N THR A 115 16.34 14.55 1.56
CA THR A 115 15.07 15.25 1.69
C THR A 115 13.99 14.29 1.24
N VAL A 116 12.95 14.11 2.05
CA VAL A 116 11.80 13.25 1.74
C VAL A 116 10.58 14.13 1.51
N LEU A 117 9.96 13.99 0.35
CA LEU A 117 8.67 14.57 0.03
C LEU A 117 7.59 13.49 0.12
N VAL A 118 6.58 13.74 0.95
CA VAL A 118 5.35 12.96 0.99
C VAL A 118 4.25 13.74 0.28
N VAL A 119 3.57 13.11 -0.68
CA VAL A 119 2.40 13.63 -1.40
C VAL A 119 1.30 12.60 -1.25
N ASP A 120 0.21 12.96 -0.60
CA ASP A 120 -0.89 12.05 -0.34
C ASP A 120 -2.25 12.75 -0.54
N GLY A 121 -3.31 11.96 -0.63
CA GLY A 121 -4.69 12.45 -0.63
C GLY A 121 -5.08 13.06 0.70
N GLY A 122 -4.44 12.65 1.79
CA GLY A 122 -4.59 13.25 3.12
C GLY A 122 -3.98 12.39 4.22
N GLY A 123 -3.30 13.04 5.13
CA GLY A 123 -2.74 12.46 6.34
C GLY A 123 -3.44 12.95 7.60
N ASN A 124 -2.76 12.80 8.74
CA ASN A 124 -3.22 13.34 10.00
C ASN A 124 -3.33 14.87 9.91
N ASN A 125 -4.31 15.45 10.60
CA ASN A 125 -4.55 16.90 10.63
C ASN A 125 -4.78 17.57 9.26
N GLY A 126 -5.14 16.79 8.23
CA GLY A 126 -5.37 17.30 6.88
C GLY A 126 -4.09 17.55 6.09
N ASP A 127 -2.97 16.97 6.50
CA ASP A 127 -1.72 17.02 5.74
C ASP A 127 -1.91 16.44 4.34
N THR A 128 -1.41 17.12 3.32
CA THR A 128 -1.44 16.68 1.92
C THR A 128 -0.03 16.58 1.32
N GLU A 129 0.79 17.60 1.52
CA GLU A 129 2.21 17.60 1.18
C GLU A 129 3.02 17.91 2.41
N THR A 130 4.06 17.10 2.66
CA THR A 130 5.02 17.35 3.75
C THR A 130 6.44 17.09 3.30
N PHE A 131 7.35 17.91 3.81
CA PHE A 131 8.78 17.81 3.56
C PHE A 131 9.49 17.44 4.86
N TYR A 132 10.40 16.51 4.75
CA TYR A 132 11.23 16.07 5.86
C TYR A 132 12.71 16.11 5.44
N THR A 133 13.58 16.38 6.42
CA THR A 133 14.99 15.99 6.34
C THR A 133 15.16 14.66 7.04
N ALA A 134 15.95 13.77 6.46
CA ALA A 134 16.21 12.45 6.99
C ALA A 134 17.72 12.21 7.07
N GLY A 135 18.20 11.62 8.15
CA GLY A 135 19.59 11.33 8.40
C GLY A 135 19.79 10.40 9.59
N PRO A 136 21.04 10.20 10.04
CA PRO A 136 21.37 9.35 11.19
C PRO A 136 20.64 9.75 12.48
N ASP A 137 20.34 11.04 12.64
CA ASP A 137 19.66 11.59 13.82
C ASP A 137 18.14 11.46 13.76
N GLY A 138 17.59 10.86 12.69
CA GLY A 138 16.15 10.62 12.51
C GLY A 138 15.55 11.40 11.34
N ILE A 139 14.21 11.47 11.32
CA ILE A 139 13.42 12.16 10.29
C ILE A 139 12.69 13.32 10.94
N HIS A 140 12.90 14.53 10.41
CA HIS A 140 12.37 15.77 10.96
C HIS A 140 11.58 16.55 9.92
N ARG A 141 10.34 16.91 10.23
CA ARG A 141 9.51 17.76 9.35
C ARG A 141 10.11 19.15 9.24
N VAL A 142 10.29 19.62 8.01
CA VAL A 142 10.87 20.94 7.70
C VAL A 142 9.91 21.84 6.91
N GLY A 143 8.80 21.28 6.41
CA GLY A 143 7.84 22.08 5.65
C GLY A 143 6.63 21.27 5.18
N GLY A 144 5.85 21.89 4.32
CA GLY A 144 4.62 21.32 3.75
C GLY A 144 3.43 22.24 3.93
N ASN A 145 2.26 21.76 3.58
CA ASN A 145 1.04 22.50 3.77
C ASN A 145 0.74 22.67 5.27
N PRO A 146 0.28 23.88 5.69
CA PRO A 146 -0.06 24.12 7.08
C PRO A 146 -1.16 23.15 7.56
N PRO A 147 -1.07 22.63 8.79
CA PRO A 147 -2.10 21.80 9.37
C PRO A 147 -3.45 22.55 9.44
N GLY A 148 -4.54 21.79 9.33
CA GLY A 148 -5.91 22.34 9.41
C GLY A 148 -6.43 22.98 8.12
N ARG A 149 -5.68 22.96 7.01
CA ARG A 149 -6.21 23.34 5.70
C ARG A 149 -7.12 22.25 5.12
N PRO A 150 -8.15 22.64 4.34
CA PRO A 150 -8.94 21.67 3.62
C PRO A 150 -8.05 20.85 2.67
N ARG A 151 -8.22 19.54 2.63
CA ARG A 151 -7.54 18.61 1.68
C ARG A 151 -7.68 19.05 0.22
N ALA A 152 -8.71 19.82 -0.10
CA ALA A 152 -9.08 20.23 -1.44
C ALA A 152 -7.99 20.97 -2.24
N GLY A 153 -6.99 21.52 -1.57
CA GLY A 153 -5.89 22.25 -2.22
C GLY A 153 -4.64 21.40 -2.49
N GLY A 154 -4.60 20.14 -2.06
CA GLY A 154 -3.43 19.27 -2.23
C GLY A 154 -3.34 18.60 -3.60
N ILE A 155 -2.15 18.13 -3.95
CA ILE A 155 -1.88 17.42 -5.22
C ILE A 155 -2.70 16.13 -5.27
N GLY A 156 -2.67 15.33 -4.20
CA GLY A 156 -3.42 14.07 -4.12
C GLY A 156 -4.92 14.28 -4.23
N ALA A 157 -5.46 15.24 -3.48
CA ALA A 157 -6.89 15.60 -3.55
C ALA A 157 -7.30 16.11 -4.94
N THR A 158 -6.42 16.84 -5.63
CA THR A 158 -6.64 17.25 -7.02
C THR A 158 -6.74 16.03 -7.92
N TYR A 159 -5.86 15.05 -7.74
CA TYR A 159 -5.88 13.81 -8.51
C TYR A 159 -7.16 12.99 -8.27
N GLU A 160 -7.62 12.92 -7.02
CA GLU A 160 -8.91 12.33 -6.64
C GLU A 160 -10.09 13.04 -7.35
N ALA A 161 -10.08 14.40 -7.37
CA ALA A 161 -11.11 15.18 -8.03
C ALA A 161 -11.19 14.88 -9.54
N PHE A 162 -10.07 14.78 -10.24
CA PHE A 162 -10.03 14.35 -11.64
C PHE A 162 -10.53 12.91 -11.82
N THR A 163 -10.16 12.01 -10.91
CA THR A 163 -10.61 10.62 -10.93
C THR A 163 -12.14 10.54 -10.82
N ASN A 164 -12.71 11.29 -9.88
CA ASN A 164 -14.16 11.39 -9.71
C ASN A 164 -14.86 12.04 -10.91
N HIS A 165 -14.26 13.08 -11.50
CA HIS A 165 -14.78 13.74 -12.70
C HIS A 165 -14.85 12.77 -13.90
N LEU A 166 -13.93 11.84 -13.99
CA LEU A 166 -13.92 10.78 -15.01
C LEU A 166 -14.93 9.65 -14.72
N GLY A 167 -15.65 9.73 -13.60
CA GLY A 167 -16.70 8.78 -13.20
C GLY A 167 -16.18 7.55 -12.43
N TRP A 168 -14.99 7.61 -11.90
CA TRP A 168 -14.41 6.58 -11.04
C TRP A 168 -14.42 6.99 -9.56
N ARG A 169 -14.20 6.02 -8.67
CA ARG A 169 -14.04 6.30 -7.23
C ARG A 169 -12.63 6.85 -6.98
N GLU A 170 -12.46 7.62 -5.92
CA GLU A 170 -11.16 8.21 -5.54
C GLU A 170 -10.03 7.18 -5.43
N GLN A 171 -10.31 5.99 -4.88
CA GLN A 171 -9.34 4.89 -4.77
C GLN A 171 -8.96 4.28 -6.14
N GLU A 172 -9.63 4.66 -7.21
CA GLU A 172 -9.37 4.16 -8.55
C GLU A 172 -8.43 5.07 -9.36
N ALA A 173 -7.64 5.91 -8.68
CA ALA A 173 -6.68 6.85 -9.26
C ALA A 173 -5.72 6.20 -10.29
N GLY A 174 -5.39 4.92 -10.11
CA GLY A 174 -4.63 4.14 -11.09
C GLY A 174 -5.28 4.06 -12.48
N LYS A 175 -6.62 4.17 -12.58
CA LYS A 175 -7.33 4.25 -13.88
C LYS A 175 -7.13 5.60 -14.55
N THR A 176 -7.13 6.68 -13.77
CA THR A 176 -6.81 8.04 -14.27
C THR A 176 -5.38 8.08 -14.77
N MET A 177 -4.44 7.50 -14.03
CA MET A 177 -3.04 7.39 -14.44
C MET A 177 -2.90 6.62 -15.75
N ALA A 178 -3.57 5.48 -15.90
CA ALA A 178 -3.54 4.70 -17.12
C ALA A 178 -4.16 5.45 -18.32
N LEU A 179 -5.26 6.19 -18.08
CA LEU A 179 -5.90 6.99 -19.13
C LEU A 179 -5.02 8.15 -19.59
N ALA A 180 -4.19 8.71 -18.74
CA ALA A 180 -3.28 9.80 -19.07
C ALA A 180 -2.31 9.42 -20.22
N ALA A 181 -1.98 8.13 -20.39
CA ALA A 181 -1.15 7.64 -21.49
C ALA A 181 -1.77 7.84 -22.88
N TYR A 182 -3.08 8.07 -22.96
CA TYR A 182 -3.82 8.35 -24.20
C TYR A 182 -4.08 9.84 -24.42
N GLY A 183 -3.63 10.69 -23.50
CA GLY A 183 -3.78 12.14 -23.58
C GLY A 183 -2.75 12.78 -24.50
N ASP A 184 -3.05 14.01 -24.91
CA ASP A 184 -2.09 14.84 -25.62
C ASP A 184 -1.18 15.56 -24.63
N PRO A 185 0.13 15.25 -24.55
CA PRO A 185 1.05 15.89 -23.63
C PRO A 185 1.30 17.38 -23.95
N HIS A 186 0.91 17.84 -25.14
CA HIS A 186 1.06 19.22 -25.59
C HIS A 186 -0.22 20.05 -25.40
N ALA A 187 -1.31 19.43 -24.90
CA ALA A 187 -2.51 20.17 -24.57
C ALA A 187 -2.20 21.16 -23.44
N TYR A 188 -2.38 22.45 -23.73
CA TYR A 188 -2.15 23.50 -22.75
C TYR A 188 -3.24 23.46 -21.67
N LEU A 189 -2.83 23.30 -20.42
CA LEU A 189 -3.64 23.53 -19.26
C LEU A 189 -3.05 24.69 -18.44
N ALA A 190 -3.91 25.55 -17.91
CA ALA A 190 -3.47 26.54 -16.94
C ALA A 190 -2.86 25.83 -15.72
N PRO A 191 -1.84 26.41 -15.06
CA PRO A 191 -1.26 25.80 -13.87
C PRO A 191 -2.34 25.46 -12.83
N LEU A 192 -2.34 24.22 -12.36
CA LEU A 192 -3.29 23.74 -11.35
C LEU A 192 -2.86 24.08 -9.93
N PHE A 193 -1.59 24.42 -9.75
CA PHE A 193 -0.98 24.70 -8.46
C PHE A 193 -0.15 25.96 -8.50
N ASP A 194 -0.17 26.70 -7.40
CA ASP A 194 0.76 27.75 -7.07
C ASP A 194 1.66 27.24 -5.94
N VAL A 195 2.97 27.50 -6.03
CA VAL A 195 3.96 27.06 -5.03
C VAL A 195 4.56 28.28 -4.35
N ALA A 196 4.52 28.30 -3.02
CA ALA A 196 5.12 29.34 -2.19
C ALA A 196 5.99 28.70 -1.10
N GLY A 197 7.32 28.76 -1.26
CA GLY A 197 8.26 28.06 -0.39
C GLY A 197 8.05 26.55 -0.46
N THR A 198 7.66 25.93 0.67
CA THR A 198 7.32 24.51 0.77
C THR A 198 5.81 24.23 0.73
N ALA A 199 4.99 25.27 0.56
CA ALA A 199 3.54 25.13 0.49
C ALA A 199 3.05 25.03 -0.95
N VAL A 200 2.13 24.12 -1.20
CA VAL A 200 1.45 23.92 -2.48
C VAL A 200 -0.01 24.33 -2.33
N HIS A 201 -0.48 25.18 -3.24
CA HIS A 201 -1.83 25.70 -3.25
C HIS A 201 -2.52 25.28 -4.54
N GLY A 202 -3.42 24.30 -4.44
CA GLY A 202 -4.26 23.90 -5.56
C GLY A 202 -5.36 24.92 -5.85
N ARG A 203 -5.67 25.09 -7.13
CA ARG A 203 -6.77 25.95 -7.59
C ARG A 203 -8.14 25.27 -7.50
N LEU A 204 -8.17 23.98 -7.22
CA LEU A 204 -9.42 23.27 -6.97
C LEU A 204 -9.95 23.61 -5.57
N THR A 205 -11.21 23.98 -5.51
CA THR A 205 -11.90 24.34 -4.25
C THR A 205 -12.57 23.15 -3.57
N GLY A 206 -12.52 21.94 -4.18
CA GLY A 206 -13.14 20.74 -3.63
C GLY A 206 -12.57 19.45 -4.22
N THR A 207 -12.75 18.35 -3.50
CA THR A 207 -12.35 17.01 -3.92
C THR A 207 -13.35 16.34 -4.87
N HIS A 208 -14.42 17.07 -5.28
CA HIS A 208 -15.49 16.53 -6.10
C HIS A 208 -15.34 16.94 -7.57
N ALA A 209 -15.97 16.16 -8.45
CA ALA A 209 -16.01 16.41 -9.89
C ALA A 209 -16.48 17.83 -10.28
N ALA A 210 -17.31 18.48 -9.45
CA ALA A 210 -17.73 19.85 -9.63
C ALA A 210 -16.55 20.83 -9.65
N GLY A 211 -15.57 20.69 -8.75
CA GLY A 211 -14.39 21.55 -8.71
C GLY A 211 -13.53 21.47 -9.98
N VAL A 212 -13.50 20.32 -10.65
CA VAL A 212 -12.83 20.15 -11.94
C VAL A 212 -13.59 20.86 -13.06
N ALA A 213 -14.92 20.83 -13.03
CA ALA A 213 -15.76 21.53 -14.01
C ALA A 213 -15.56 23.05 -13.95
N ASP A 214 -15.35 23.61 -12.75
CA ASP A 214 -15.13 25.05 -12.53
C ASP A 214 -13.81 25.54 -13.15
N LEU A 215 -12.84 24.65 -13.43
CA LEU A 215 -11.62 24.99 -14.15
C LEU A 215 -11.84 25.25 -15.64
N GLY A 216 -13.08 25.15 -16.14
CA GLY A 216 -13.40 25.33 -17.55
C GLY A 216 -12.81 24.23 -18.45
N LEU A 217 -12.38 23.14 -17.87
CA LEU A 217 -11.90 21.97 -18.60
C LEU A 217 -13.09 21.33 -19.31
N ARG A 218 -13.32 21.76 -20.56
CA ARG A 218 -14.22 21.04 -21.45
C ARG A 218 -13.52 19.75 -21.85
N THR A 219 -13.74 18.70 -21.06
CA THR A 219 -13.42 17.36 -21.51
C THR A 219 -14.34 17.10 -22.70
N GLY A 220 -13.79 16.84 -23.87
CA GLY A 220 -14.58 16.37 -25.03
C GLY A 220 -15.19 14.98 -24.76
N LEU A 221 -14.93 14.40 -23.60
CA LEU A 221 -15.59 13.25 -23.03
C LEU A 221 -16.90 13.72 -22.42
N ARG A 222 -17.99 13.56 -23.15
CA ARG A 222 -19.32 13.59 -22.51
C ARG A 222 -19.26 12.62 -21.33
N PRO A 223 -19.72 13.01 -20.12
CA PRO A 223 -19.89 12.07 -19.03
C PRO A 223 -20.68 10.89 -19.61
N ARG A 224 -20.04 9.74 -19.74
CA ARG A 224 -20.79 8.51 -20.02
C ARG A 224 -21.68 8.35 -18.79
N THR A 225 -22.95 8.78 -18.93
CA THR A 225 -23.99 8.21 -18.10
C THR A 225 -23.74 6.72 -18.15
N SER A 226 -23.32 6.13 -17.04
CA SER A 226 -22.97 4.71 -16.95
C SER A 226 -24.00 3.96 -17.79
N PRO A 227 -23.61 3.27 -18.86
CA PRO A 227 -24.55 2.36 -19.48
C PRO A 227 -24.87 1.41 -18.31
N ARG A 228 -26.14 1.42 -17.89
CA ARG A 228 -26.61 0.35 -17.03
C ARG A 228 -26.15 -0.91 -17.72
N LEU A 229 -25.11 -1.56 -17.17
CA LEU A 229 -24.65 -2.86 -17.62
C LEU A 229 -25.92 -3.70 -17.63
N ARG A 230 -26.47 -3.93 -18.82
CA ARG A 230 -27.52 -4.94 -18.95
C ARG A 230 -26.92 -6.18 -18.33
N PRO A 231 -27.59 -6.81 -17.37
CA PRO A 231 -27.09 -8.04 -16.82
C PRO A 231 -26.86 -8.97 -18.00
N VAL A 232 -25.59 -9.30 -18.26
CA VAL A 232 -25.24 -10.37 -19.18
C VAL A 232 -25.94 -11.59 -18.62
N ARG A 233 -27.01 -12.04 -19.28
CA ARG A 233 -27.61 -13.33 -18.96
C ARG A 233 -26.51 -14.34 -19.28
N LEU A 234 -25.82 -14.79 -18.25
CA LEU A 234 -24.97 -15.95 -18.35
C LEU A 234 -25.91 -17.10 -18.79
N ALA A 235 -25.65 -17.66 -19.97
CA ALA A 235 -26.31 -18.87 -20.38
C ALA A 235 -26.15 -19.89 -19.24
N PRO A 236 -27.21 -20.62 -18.90
CA PRO A 236 -27.14 -21.65 -17.86
C PRO A 236 -26.02 -22.61 -18.22
N PRO A 237 -25.20 -23.05 -17.24
CA PRO A 237 -24.12 -23.97 -17.50
C PRO A 237 -24.73 -25.20 -18.19
N HIS A 238 -24.21 -25.55 -19.36
CA HIS A 238 -24.59 -26.79 -20.04
C HIS A 238 -24.47 -27.95 -19.03
N ARG A 239 -25.58 -28.58 -18.69
CA ARG A 239 -25.58 -29.82 -17.92
C ARG A 239 -24.70 -30.81 -18.70
N ARG A 240 -23.49 -31.03 -18.22
CA ARG A 240 -22.71 -32.19 -18.66
C ARG A 240 -23.46 -33.44 -18.19
N THR A 241 -23.96 -34.19 -19.12
CA THR A 241 -24.40 -35.56 -18.86
C THR A 241 -23.22 -36.35 -18.30
N PRO A 242 -23.37 -37.05 -17.19
CA PRO A 242 -22.28 -37.87 -16.66
C PRO A 242 -21.98 -38.98 -17.68
N ALA A 243 -20.68 -39.09 -18.03
CA ALA A 243 -20.17 -40.20 -18.81
C ALA A 243 -20.34 -41.53 -18.02
N PRO A 244 -20.61 -42.65 -18.68
CA PRO A 244 -20.74 -43.93 -17.99
C PRO A 244 -19.42 -44.37 -17.36
N PRO A 245 -19.45 -45.11 -16.26
CA PRO A 245 -18.23 -45.53 -15.55
C PRO A 245 -17.44 -46.52 -16.41
N SER A 246 -16.27 -46.12 -16.87
CA SER A 246 -15.30 -47.00 -17.50
C SER A 246 -14.58 -47.80 -16.42
N GLY A 247 -14.58 -49.11 -16.62
CA GLY A 247 -14.14 -50.13 -15.69
C GLY A 247 -12.68 -49.99 -15.19
N HIS A 248 -12.55 -50.45 -13.96
CA HIS A 248 -11.29 -50.60 -13.26
C HIS A 248 -10.30 -51.48 -14.05
N ARG A 249 -9.16 -50.93 -14.44
CA ARG A 249 -7.97 -51.70 -14.73
C ARG A 249 -6.88 -51.34 -13.70
N LEU A 250 -6.68 -52.26 -12.80
CA LEU A 250 -5.55 -52.29 -11.87
C LEU A 250 -4.27 -52.35 -12.68
N LEU A 251 -3.43 -51.33 -12.65
CA LEU A 251 -2.05 -51.38 -13.10
C LEU A 251 -1.13 -51.44 -11.88
N ARG A 252 -0.40 -52.53 -11.81
CA ARG A 252 0.65 -52.81 -10.81
C ARG A 252 1.82 -51.85 -10.98
N PRO A 253 2.54 -51.50 -9.91
CA PRO A 253 3.72 -50.66 -10.01
C PRO A 253 4.91 -51.51 -10.44
N HIS A 254 5.58 -51.12 -11.53
CA HIS A 254 6.90 -51.59 -11.88
C HIS A 254 7.96 -50.76 -11.16
N LEU A 255 8.61 -51.39 -10.17
CA LEU A 255 9.89 -50.96 -9.63
C LEU A 255 11.00 -51.24 -10.68
N GLN A 256 11.61 -50.20 -11.18
CA GLN A 256 12.84 -50.32 -11.93
C GLN A 256 13.95 -49.50 -11.27
N ARG A 257 14.89 -50.25 -10.66
CA ARG A 257 16.17 -49.78 -10.13
C ARG A 257 17.05 -49.36 -11.30
N HIS A 258 17.61 -48.17 -11.26
CA HIS A 258 18.79 -47.85 -12.05
C HIS A 258 19.97 -47.52 -11.13
N ARG A 259 21.01 -48.28 -11.36
CA ARG A 259 22.32 -48.28 -10.69
C ARG A 259 23.16 -47.08 -11.10
N ASP A 260 23.98 -46.71 -10.17
CA ASP A 260 25.18 -45.89 -10.23
C ASP A 260 25.91 -45.81 -11.58
N ARG A 261 26.32 -44.60 -11.93
CA ARG A 261 27.60 -44.33 -12.57
C ARG A 261 28.21 -43.02 -12.10
N THR A 262 29.21 -43.15 -11.27
CA THR A 262 30.26 -42.18 -11.00
C THR A 262 31.00 -41.79 -12.28
N SER A 263 31.23 -40.50 -12.53
CA SER A 263 32.42 -40.04 -13.24
C SER A 263 32.75 -38.61 -12.80
N ALA A 264 33.87 -38.52 -12.16
CA ALA A 264 34.57 -37.28 -11.81
C ALA A 264 35.24 -36.70 -13.06
N THR A 265 35.25 -35.37 -13.20
CA THR A 265 36.28 -34.64 -13.94
C THR A 265 36.44 -33.20 -13.42
N PRO A 266 37.62 -32.58 -13.58
CA PRO A 266 38.18 -31.68 -12.57
C PRO A 266 37.99 -30.18 -12.86
N ARG A 267 38.14 -29.38 -11.80
CA ARG A 267 38.20 -27.93 -11.82
C ARG A 267 39.46 -27.38 -12.49
N PRO A 268 39.42 -26.27 -13.25
CA PRO A 268 40.59 -25.44 -13.46
C PRO A 268 40.68 -24.33 -12.44
N ALA A 269 41.91 -24.08 -11.99
CA ALA A 269 42.33 -23.05 -11.06
C ALA A 269 42.22 -21.65 -11.67
N LEU A 270 41.68 -20.69 -10.89
CA LEU A 270 41.79 -19.24 -11.16
C LEU A 270 43.04 -18.70 -10.47
N ARG A 271 43.94 -18.17 -11.27
CA ARG A 271 45.07 -17.31 -10.83
C ARG A 271 44.59 -15.87 -10.74
N THR A 272 44.91 -15.26 -9.63
CA THR A 272 44.97 -13.79 -9.46
C THR A 272 46.25 -13.22 -10.07
N PRO A 273 46.23 -11.93 -10.50
CA PRO A 273 46.98 -10.94 -9.78
C PRO A 273 46.11 -9.92 -9.07
#